data_f1b4ab756b479c6f410726433d76fae9
#
_entry.id   f1b4ab756b479c6f410726433d76fae9
#
_cell.length_a   1.000
_cell.length_b   1.000
_cell.length_c   1.000
_cell.angle_alpha   90.00
_cell.angle_beta   90.00
_cell.angle_gamma   90.00
#
_symmetry.space_group_name_H-M   'P 1'
#
loop_
_entity.id
_entity.type
_entity.pdbx_description
1 polymer ?
#
loop_
_entity_poly.entity_id
_entity_poly.type
_entity_poly.pdbx_seq_one_letter_code
_entity_poly.pdbx_strand_id
1 'polypeptide(L)'
;AASDVYKRQLYMVVDKIKTDDALSANLKTVLSNSGYDVNRLSDGRKMVLITGHRRENFGDGFISMCKAIKTLTEKYRDIDFVYPMHLNPNVRKPIHEIFGESLSDLGNIFFIEPLEYLSFVYLMEKSTVILTDSGGIQEEAPGLGKPVLVMRDTTERPEALEAGTVKLVGTDYDKIVHEVSKLLDNQEYYDGMSKAVNPYGDGMACSRIVASMNR
;
A
#
# COMPACT_ATOMS: atom_id res chain seq x y z
N ALA A 1 15.98 12.46 -10.33
CA ALA A 1 17.06 12.47 -9.31
C ALA A 1 16.49 12.38 -7.88
N ALA A 2 15.52 13.21 -7.49
CA ALA A 2 14.95 13.15 -6.13
C ALA A 2 14.28 11.80 -5.84
N SER A 3 13.45 11.32 -6.74
CA SER A 3 12.75 10.03 -6.61
C SER A 3 13.72 8.85 -6.45
N ASP A 4 14.88 8.88 -7.10
CA ASP A 4 15.91 7.83 -7.01
C ASP A 4 16.57 7.81 -5.60
N VAL A 5 16.72 8.97 -4.95
CA VAL A 5 17.25 9.06 -3.57
C VAL A 5 16.28 8.41 -2.57
N TYR A 6 14.98 8.70 -2.67
CA TYR A 6 13.97 8.07 -1.83
C TYR A 6 13.91 6.56 -2.05
N LYS A 7 14.03 6.11 -3.29
CA LYS A 7 14.07 4.70 -3.63
C LYS A 7 15.28 3.98 -3.03
N ARG A 8 16.45 4.61 -3.04
CA ARG A 8 17.63 4.09 -2.34
C ARG A 8 17.37 3.95 -0.84
N GLN A 9 16.74 4.95 -0.22
CA GLN A 9 16.36 4.88 1.19
C GLN A 9 15.43 3.69 1.46
N LEU A 10 14.41 3.49 0.62
CA LEU A 10 13.51 2.34 0.71
C LEU A 10 14.27 1.00 0.68
N TYR A 11 15.18 0.82 -0.28
CA TYR A 11 15.95 -0.42 -0.39
C TYR A 11 16.89 -0.63 0.80
N MET A 12 17.52 0.43 1.32
CA MET A 12 18.34 0.33 2.54
C MET A 12 17.51 -0.09 3.74
N VAL A 13 16.29 0.43 3.87
CA VAL A 13 15.36 0.05 4.95
C VAL A 13 14.93 -1.41 4.80
N VAL A 14 14.55 -1.83 3.60
CA VAL A 14 14.15 -3.22 3.34
C VAL A 14 15.30 -4.19 3.60
N ASP A 15 16.52 -3.87 3.15
CA ASP A 15 17.71 -4.67 3.39
C ASP A 15 18.01 -4.78 4.90
N LYS A 16 17.97 -3.66 5.61
CA LYS A 16 18.13 -3.64 7.06
C LYS A 16 17.11 -4.51 7.78
N ILE A 17 15.83 -4.44 7.37
CA ILE A 17 14.77 -5.27 7.97
C ILE A 17 15.02 -6.77 7.70
N LYS A 18 15.54 -7.11 6.52
CA LYS A 18 15.81 -8.51 6.11
C LYS A 18 17.06 -9.09 6.76
N THR A 19 18.04 -8.26 7.10
CA THR A 19 19.32 -8.70 7.65
C THR A 19 19.42 -8.59 9.18
N ASP A 20 18.45 -7.92 9.82
CA ASP A 20 18.42 -7.72 11.27
C ASP A 20 17.17 -8.41 11.85
N ASP A 21 17.36 -9.64 12.34
CA ASP A 21 16.28 -10.46 12.93
C ASP A 21 15.66 -9.80 14.16
N ALA A 22 16.45 -9.08 14.97
CA ALA A 22 15.95 -8.39 16.15
C ALA A 22 15.05 -7.21 15.76
N LEU A 23 15.43 -6.44 14.73
CA LEU A 23 14.60 -5.39 14.17
C LEU A 23 13.30 -5.98 13.59
N SER A 24 13.40 -7.05 12.81
CA SER A 24 12.24 -7.72 12.23
C SER A 24 11.26 -8.20 13.30
N ALA A 25 11.75 -8.82 14.38
CA ALA A 25 10.93 -9.25 15.51
C ALA A 25 10.27 -8.08 16.24
N ASN A 26 11.00 -6.97 16.43
CA ASN A 26 10.46 -5.75 17.03
C ASN A 26 9.34 -5.15 16.17
N LEU A 27 9.52 -5.08 14.85
CA LEU A 27 8.50 -4.56 13.93
C LEU A 27 7.23 -5.42 13.95
N LYS A 28 7.33 -6.74 14.04
CA LYS A 28 6.17 -7.63 14.24
C LYS A 28 5.42 -7.29 15.53
N THR A 29 6.15 -7.04 16.61
CA THR A 29 5.56 -6.66 17.89
C THR A 29 4.86 -5.29 17.79
N VAL A 30 5.50 -4.32 17.15
CA VAL A 30 4.89 -2.99 16.91
C VAL A 30 3.60 -3.11 16.13
N LEU A 31 3.57 -3.90 15.05
CA LEU A 31 2.38 -4.12 14.24
C LEU A 31 1.27 -4.82 15.02
N SER A 32 1.62 -5.84 15.81
CA SER A 32 0.66 -6.54 16.68
C SER A 32 0.04 -5.58 17.71
N ASN A 33 0.84 -4.74 18.34
CA ASN A 33 0.38 -3.72 19.29
C ASN A 33 -0.48 -2.63 18.61
N SER A 34 -0.26 -2.40 17.31
CA SER A 34 -1.06 -1.46 16.53
C SER A 34 -2.39 -2.06 16.05
N GLY A 35 -2.60 -3.37 16.23
CA GLY A 35 -3.85 -4.05 15.90
C GLY A 35 -3.77 -5.05 14.75
N TYR A 36 -2.58 -5.37 14.21
CA TYR A 36 -2.43 -6.38 13.16
C TYR A 36 -1.29 -7.36 13.43
N ASP A 37 -1.62 -8.62 13.64
CA ASP A 37 -0.63 -9.70 13.76
C ASP A 37 -0.17 -10.18 12.38
N VAL A 38 1.01 -9.74 11.96
CA VAL A 38 1.59 -10.08 10.66
C VAL A 38 1.92 -11.59 10.52
N ASN A 39 1.97 -12.35 11.61
CA ASN A 39 2.14 -13.81 11.54
C ASN A 39 0.97 -14.51 10.84
N ARG A 40 -0.19 -13.86 10.70
CA ARG A 40 -1.31 -14.32 9.87
C ARG A 40 -0.92 -14.58 8.40
N LEU A 41 0.16 -13.95 7.93
CA LEU A 41 0.67 -14.11 6.57
C LEU A 41 1.60 -15.33 6.40
N SER A 42 1.95 -16.03 7.49
CA SER A 42 2.88 -17.17 7.47
C SER A 42 2.37 -18.36 6.65
N ASP A 43 1.04 -18.52 6.55
CA ASP A 43 0.39 -19.62 5.84
C ASP A 43 0.11 -19.29 4.35
N GLY A 44 0.78 -18.26 3.81
CA GLY A 44 0.59 -17.83 2.42
C GLY A 44 -0.65 -16.96 2.20
N ARG A 45 -1.30 -16.50 3.27
CA ARG A 45 -2.42 -15.56 3.20
C ARG A 45 -1.98 -14.28 2.50
N LYS A 46 -2.79 -13.80 1.57
CA LYS A 46 -2.55 -12.52 0.88
C LYS A 46 -2.99 -11.35 1.76
N MET A 47 -2.41 -10.17 1.51
CA MET A 47 -2.79 -8.94 2.18
C MET A 47 -2.94 -7.78 1.20
N VAL A 48 -4.01 -7.02 1.33
CA VAL A 48 -4.21 -5.72 0.68
C VAL A 48 -3.91 -4.62 1.69
N LEU A 49 -2.89 -3.82 1.41
CA LEU A 49 -2.56 -2.64 2.22
C LEU A 49 -3.34 -1.44 1.69
N ILE A 50 -4.06 -0.75 2.57
CA ILE A 50 -4.90 0.39 2.22
C ILE A 50 -4.37 1.64 2.89
N THR A 51 -4.25 2.74 2.15
CA THR A 51 -4.00 4.07 2.71
C THR A 51 -4.86 5.10 2.00
N GLY A 52 -5.57 5.92 2.75
CA GLY A 52 -6.44 6.94 2.18
C GLY A 52 -6.74 8.04 3.20
N HIS A 53 -6.40 9.28 2.87
CA HIS A 53 -6.62 10.43 3.75
C HIS A 53 -6.61 11.76 3.00
N ARG A 54 -6.58 11.75 1.67
CA ARG A 54 -6.55 12.96 0.85
C ARG A 54 -7.86 13.73 0.96
N ARG A 55 -7.73 15.04 1.16
CA ARG A 55 -8.89 15.95 1.35
C ARG A 55 -9.80 16.00 0.13
N GLU A 56 -9.24 15.83 -1.07
CA GLU A 56 -9.99 15.80 -2.32
C GLU A 56 -11.01 14.66 -2.41
N ASN A 57 -10.79 13.58 -1.65
CA ASN A 57 -11.66 12.40 -1.62
C ASN A 57 -12.75 12.49 -0.54
N PHE A 58 -12.71 13.47 0.38
CA PHE A 58 -13.66 13.54 1.49
C PHE A 58 -15.12 13.72 1.03
N GLY A 59 -16.06 13.23 1.83
CA GLY A 59 -17.49 13.19 1.50
C GLY A 59 -17.86 11.91 0.75
N ASP A 60 -18.67 12.04 -0.29
CA ASP A 60 -19.25 10.90 -1.02
C ASP A 60 -18.19 9.99 -1.64
N GLY A 61 -17.08 10.55 -2.11
CA GLY A 61 -15.96 9.77 -2.65
C GLY A 61 -15.35 8.85 -1.60
N PHE A 62 -15.09 9.33 -0.40
CA PHE A 62 -14.54 8.52 0.68
C PHE A 62 -15.52 7.44 1.16
N ILE A 63 -16.81 7.76 1.22
CA ILE A 63 -17.88 6.80 1.53
C ILE A 63 -17.93 5.69 0.46
N SER A 64 -17.83 6.06 -0.82
CA SER A 64 -17.79 5.11 -1.94
C SER A 64 -16.59 4.16 -1.82
N MET A 65 -15.40 4.68 -1.51
CA MET A 65 -14.20 3.89 -1.22
C MET A 65 -14.41 2.91 -0.06
N CYS A 66 -14.97 3.38 1.06
CA CYS A 66 -15.25 2.52 2.22
C CYS A 66 -16.23 1.40 1.89
N LYS A 67 -17.27 1.68 1.11
CA LYS A 67 -18.23 0.66 0.63
C LYS A 67 -17.55 -0.39 -0.26
N ALA A 68 -16.69 0.04 -1.19
CA ALA A 68 -15.92 -0.85 -2.04
C ALA A 68 -15.00 -1.78 -1.22
N ILE A 69 -14.29 -1.22 -0.25
CA ILE A 69 -13.43 -1.98 0.66
C ILE A 69 -14.28 -3.00 1.45
N LYS A 70 -15.44 -2.62 1.99
CA LYS A 70 -16.33 -3.52 2.71
C LYS A 70 -16.77 -4.70 1.83
N THR A 71 -17.19 -4.45 0.61
CA THR A 71 -17.55 -5.49 -0.35
C THR A 71 -16.39 -6.44 -0.64
N LEU A 72 -15.17 -5.91 -0.78
CA LEU A 72 -13.97 -6.73 -0.98
C LEU A 72 -13.66 -7.62 0.23
N THR A 73 -13.81 -7.11 1.44
CA THR A 73 -13.60 -7.92 2.67
C THR A 73 -14.64 -9.03 2.82
N GLU A 74 -15.87 -8.79 2.41
CA GLU A 74 -16.93 -9.81 2.40
C GLU A 74 -16.70 -10.88 1.32
N LYS A 75 -16.17 -10.47 0.16
CA LYS A 75 -15.86 -11.37 -0.97
C LYS A 75 -14.64 -12.25 -0.70
N TYR A 76 -13.59 -11.71 -0.08
CA TYR A 76 -12.27 -12.36 0.10
C TYR A 76 -11.96 -12.59 1.58
N ARG A 77 -12.66 -13.51 2.22
CA ARG A 77 -12.53 -13.79 3.67
C ARG A 77 -11.18 -14.41 4.08
N ASP A 78 -10.45 -14.97 3.15
CA ASP A 78 -9.12 -15.54 3.29
C ASP A 78 -7.98 -14.55 3.01
N ILE A 79 -8.30 -13.31 2.65
CA ILE A 79 -7.35 -12.23 2.41
C ILE A 79 -7.49 -11.19 3.52
N ASP A 80 -6.37 -10.72 4.05
CA ASP A 80 -6.37 -9.66 5.05
C ASP A 80 -6.33 -8.28 4.37
N PHE A 81 -7.14 -7.36 4.87
CA PHE A 81 -7.14 -5.96 4.49
C PHE A 81 -6.63 -5.14 5.66
N VAL A 82 -5.54 -4.41 5.49
CA VAL A 82 -4.91 -3.65 6.57
C VAL A 82 -4.90 -2.18 6.22
N TYR A 83 -5.52 -1.38 7.07
CA TYR A 83 -5.67 0.05 6.86
C TYR A 83 -5.12 0.85 8.05
N PRO A 84 -3.85 1.33 7.98
CA PRO A 84 -3.34 2.34 8.90
C PRO A 84 -4.19 3.61 8.78
N MET A 85 -5.02 3.88 9.80
CA MET A 85 -6.10 4.84 9.73
C MET A 85 -5.63 6.22 10.22
N HIS A 86 -5.64 7.21 9.33
CA HIS A 86 -5.28 8.57 9.69
C HIS A 86 -6.21 9.14 10.79
N LEU A 87 -5.64 9.97 11.70
CA LEU A 87 -6.36 10.50 12.86
C LEU A 87 -7.48 11.52 12.52
N ASN A 88 -7.53 11.99 11.27
CA ASN A 88 -8.51 12.98 10.83
C ASN A 88 -9.95 12.44 10.98
N PRO A 89 -10.88 13.19 11.63
CA PRO A 89 -12.28 12.79 11.75
C PRO A 89 -12.97 12.53 10.40
N ASN A 90 -12.57 13.21 9.32
CA ASN A 90 -13.10 12.99 7.97
C ASN A 90 -12.68 11.63 7.37
N VAL A 91 -11.74 10.94 8.00
CA VAL A 91 -11.38 9.56 7.69
C VAL A 91 -12.11 8.60 8.64
N ARG A 92 -12.02 8.85 9.94
CA ARG A 92 -12.55 7.93 10.97
C ARG A 92 -14.07 7.84 10.96
N LYS A 93 -14.79 8.97 10.84
CA LYS A 93 -16.27 8.96 10.85
C LYS A 93 -16.90 8.10 9.77
N PRO A 94 -16.57 8.25 8.46
CA PRO A 94 -17.13 7.38 7.42
C PRO A 94 -16.75 5.92 7.60
N ILE A 95 -15.56 5.61 8.13
CA ILE A 95 -15.18 4.23 8.43
C ILE A 95 -16.13 3.65 9.49
N HIS A 96 -16.38 4.34 10.60
CA HIS A 96 -17.34 3.89 11.62
C HIS A 96 -18.77 3.78 11.07
N GLU A 97 -19.20 4.71 10.23
CA GLU A 97 -20.52 4.67 9.60
C GLU A 97 -20.71 3.41 8.72
N ILE A 98 -19.68 2.96 8.01
CA ILE A 98 -19.76 1.84 7.08
C ILE A 98 -19.47 0.50 7.76
N PHE A 99 -18.49 0.45 8.67
CA PHE A 99 -18.01 -0.79 9.30
C PHE A 99 -18.57 -1.02 10.71
N GLY A 100 -19.21 -0.01 11.31
CA GLY A 100 -19.76 -0.05 12.66
C GLY A 100 -18.81 0.52 13.71
N GLU A 101 -19.33 0.69 14.92
CA GLU A 101 -18.59 1.30 16.03
C GLU A 101 -17.42 0.43 16.51
N SER A 102 -17.59 -0.90 16.54
CA SER A 102 -16.52 -1.83 16.90
C SER A 102 -15.74 -2.27 15.65
N LEU A 103 -14.53 -1.72 15.49
CA LEU A 103 -13.64 -2.05 14.37
C LEU A 103 -12.71 -3.25 14.67
N SER A 104 -12.72 -3.78 15.89
CA SER A 104 -11.82 -4.85 16.34
C SER A 104 -12.24 -6.25 15.90
N ASP A 105 -13.54 -6.45 15.59
CA ASP A 105 -14.13 -7.79 15.42
C ASP A 105 -14.56 -8.08 13.97
N LEU A 106 -13.94 -7.41 13.01
CA LEU A 106 -14.33 -7.45 11.59
C LEU A 106 -13.72 -8.64 10.80
N GLY A 107 -12.99 -9.52 11.47
CA GLY A 107 -12.47 -10.79 10.93
C GLY A 107 -11.23 -10.65 10.05
N ASN A 108 -11.33 -10.02 8.88
CA ASN A 108 -10.23 -9.90 7.91
C ASN A 108 -9.93 -8.47 7.45
N ILE A 109 -10.54 -7.47 8.08
CA ILE A 109 -10.11 -6.07 7.92
C ILE A 109 -9.61 -5.53 9.27
N PHE A 110 -8.47 -4.85 9.23
CA PHE A 110 -7.76 -4.35 10.38
C PHE A 110 -7.54 -2.85 10.22
N PHE A 111 -8.30 -2.07 10.97
CA PHE A 111 -8.09 -0.64 11.10
C PHE A 111 -7.09 -0.42 12.23
N ILE A 112 -5.86 -0.07 11.86
CA ILE A 112 -4.76 0.06 12.82
C ILE A 112 -4.37 1.54 13.00
N GLU A 113 -3.64 1.84 14.06
CA GLU A 113 -3.10 3.18 14.27
C GLU A 113 -2.04 3.52 13.21
N PRO A 114 -1.80 4.83 12.95
CA PRO A 114 -0.76 5.27 12.02
C PRO A 114 0.61 4.68 12.38
N LEU A 115 1.35 4.28 11.37
CA LEU A 115 2.64 3.62 11.51
C LEU A 115 3.80 4.57 11.22
N GLU A 116 4.88 4.41 11.97
CA GLU A 116 6.19 4.96 11.63
C GLU A 116 6.73 4.31 10.33
N TYR A 117 7.63 5.03 9.64
CA TYR A 117 8.11 4.62 8.31
C TYR A 117 8.66 3.19 8.24
N LEU A 118 9.47 2.76 9.22
CA LEU A 118 10.01 1.41 9.25
C LEU A 118 8.93 0.32 9.31
N SER A 119 7.94 0.49 10.18
CA SER A 119 6.81 -0.44 10.32
C SER A 119 5.91 -0.42 9.08
N PHE A 120 5.75 0.77 8.46
CA PHE A 120 4.98 0.91 7.24
C PHE A 120 5.68 0.23 6.05
N VAL A 121 6.99 0.41 5.89
CA VAL A 121 7.78 -0.27 4.83
C VAL A 121 7.74 -1.79 5.02
N TYR A 122 7.85 -2.27 6.26
CA TYR A 122 7.73 -3.69 6.56
C TYR A 122 6.37 -4.24 6.11
N LEU A 123 5.28 -3.54 6.43
CA LEU A 123 3.93 -3.93 6.04
C LEU A 123 3.73 -3.85 4.51
N MET A 124 4.26 -2.80 3.87
CA MET A 124 4.24 -2.62 2.41
C MET A 124 4.99 -3.75 1.69
N GLU A 125 6.14 -4.18 2.21
CA GLU A 125 6.90 -5.32 1.67
C GLU A 125 6.13 -6.64 1.76
N LYS A 126 5.33 -6.85 2.82
CA LYS A 126 4.49 -8.04 3.00
C LYS A 126 3.17 -7.99 2.22
N SER A 127 2.76 -6.83 1.72
CA SER A 127 1.50 -6.71 0.97
C SER A 127 1.54 -7.44 -0.37
N THR A 128 0.37 -7.86 -0.85
CA THR A 128 0.15 -8.39 -2.19
C THR A 128 -0.24 -7.26 -3.14
N VAL A 129 -1.21 -6.44 -2.75
CA VAL A 129 -1.75 -5.31 -3.51
C VAL A 129 -1.79 -4.09 -2.61
N ILE A 130 -1.57 -2.91 -3.16
CA ILE A 130 -1.69 -1.65 -2.43
C ILE A 130 -2.77 -0.78 -3.05
N LEU A 131 -3.71 -0.34 -2.23
CA LEU A 131 -4.78 0.58 -2.57
C LEU A 131 -4.53 1.91 -1.85
N THR A 132 -4.19 2.98 -2.57
CA THR A 132 -3.67 4.21 -1.96
C THR A 132 -4.12 5.48 -2.66
N ASP A 133 -4.14 6.60 -1.94
CA ASP A 133 -4.23 7.94 -2.51
C ASP A 133 -2.90 8.75 -2.40
N SER A 134 -1.82 8.11 -1.90
CA SER A 134 -0.54 8.75 -1.67
C SER A 134 0.35 8.79 -2.92
N GLY A 135 0.94 9.96 -3.22
CA GLY A 135 1.91 10.11 -4.30
C GLY A 135 3.23 9.38 -4.03
N GLY A 136 3.72 9.38 -2.78
CA GLY A 136 4.97 8.71 -2.41
C GLY A 136 4.90 7.20 -2.58
N ILE A 137 3.77 6.58 -2.23
CA ILE A 137 3.58 5.13 -2.38
C ILE A 137 3.58 4.72 -3.86
N GLN A 138 3.11 5.57 -4.77
CA GLN A 138 3.17 5.34 -6.21
C GLN A 138 4.61 5.23 -6.73
N GLU A 139 5.58 5.81 -6.04
CA GLU A 139 7.01 5.71 -6.38
C GLU A 139 7.69 4.53 -5.67
N GLU A 140 7.36 4.32 -4.40
CA GLU A 140 8.03 3.33 -3.53
C GLU A 140 7.54 1.89 -3.78
N ALA A 141 6.24 1.66 -3.76
CA ALA A 141 5.67 0.33 -3.79
C ALA A 141 5.99 -0.47 -5.07
N PRO A 142 6.00 0.14 -6.29
CA PRO A 142 6.47 -0.54 -7.49
C PRO A 142 7.94 -0.97 -7.40
N GLY A 143 8.76 -0.28 -6.61
CA GLY A 143 10.14 -0.68 -6.32
C GLY A 143 10.25 -2.02 -5.58
N LEU A 144 9.20 -2.41 -4.88
CA LEU A 144 9.07 -3.70 -4.18
C LEU A 144 8.29 -4.73 -5.00
N GLY A 145 7.98 -4.45 -6.26
CA GLY A 145 7.17 -5.32 -7.11
C GLY A 145 5.70 -5.41 -6.66
N LYS A 146 5.16 -4.36 -6.06
CA LYS A 146 3.77 -4.33 -5.58
C LYS A 146 2.89 -3.59 -6.56
N PRO A 147 1.84 -4.23 -7.13
CA PRO A 147 0.80 -3.53 -7.89
C PRO A 147 0.12 -2.45 -7.03
N VAL A 148 -0.05 -1.26 -7.60
CA VAL A 148 -0.64 -0.11 -6.91
C VAL A 148 -1.90 0.35 -7.63
N LEU A 149 -3.00 0.38 -6.90
CA LEU A 149 -4.25 0.99 -7.32
C LEU A 149 -4.41 2.35 -6.63
N VAL A 150 -4.58 3.39 -7.42
CA VAL A 150 -4.58 4.78 -6.94
C VAL A 150 -6.00 5.30 -6.87
N MET A 151 -6.48 5.58 -5.66
CA MET A 151 -7.81 6.12 -5.37
C MET A 151 -7.85 7.63 -5.61
N ARG A 152 -7.53 8.03 -6.83
CA ARG A 152 -7.57 9.42 -7.33
C ARG A 152 -8.00 9.44 -8.78
N ASP A 153 -8.62 10.53 -9.23
CA ASP A 153 -8.99 10.73 -10.63
C ASP A 153 -7.78 11.12 -11.47
N THR A 154 -6.80 11.78 -10.86
CA THR A 154 -5.55 12.21 -11.49
C THR A 154 -4.35 11.85 -10.64
N THR A 155 -3.16 11.83 -11.24
CA THR A 155 -1.90 11.65 -10.51
C THR A 155 -0.84 12.62 -11.01
N GLU A 156 0.04 13.02 -10.10
CA GLU A 156 1.27 13.74 -10.43
C GLU A 156 2.40 12.80 -10.89
N ARG A 157 2.08 11.54 -11.15
CA ARG A 157 3.02 10.46 -11.51
C ARG A 157 2.61 9.77 -12.81
N PRO A 158 2.51 10.51 -13.95
CA PRO A 158 2.07 9.93 -15.22
C PRO A 158 2.99 8.81 -15.70
N GLU A 159 4.28 8.88 -15.40
CA GLU A 159 5.26 7.88 -15.82
C GLU A 159 4.95 6.49 -15.22
N ALA A 160 4.39 6.43 -14.01
CA ALA A 160 4.01 5.18 -13.38
C ALA A 160 2.78 4.53 -14.04
N LEU A 161 1.86 5.37 -14.56
CA LEU A 161 0.72 4.89 -15.37
C LEU A 161 1.19 4.33 -16.71
N GLU A 162 2.06 5.07 -17.40
CA GLU A 162 2.64 4.66 -18.70
C GLU A 162 3.46 3.37 -18.58
N ALA A 163 4.22 3.24 -17.48
CA ALA A 163 4.97 2.02 -17.18
C ALA A 163 4.10 0.84 -16.76
N GLY A 164 2.82 1.06 -16.43
CA GLY A 164 1.90 0.02 -15.99
C GLY A 164 2.12 -0.49 -14.56
N THR A 165 2.92 0.22 -13.74
CA THR A 165 3.18 -0.14 -12.33
C THR A 165 2.07 0.31 -11.40
N VAL A 166 1.28 1.31 -11.81
CA VAL A 166 0.13 1.83 -11.07
C VAL A 166 -1.07 1.97 -11.99
N LYS A 167 -2.28 1.96 -11.42
CA LYS A 167 -3.54 2.20 -12.13
C LYS A 167 -4.45 3.11 -11.34
N LEU A 168 -5.04 4.12 -12.00
CA LEU A 168 -6.03 4.99 -11.38
C LEU A 168 -7.39 4.29 -11.29
N VAL A 169 -7.95 4.23 -10.10
CA VAL A 169 -9.29 3.69 -9.83
C VAL A 169 -10.27 4.77 -9.36
N GLY A 170 -9.78 5.98 -9.05
CA GLY A 170 -10.62 7.04 -8.50
C GLY A 170 -11.23 6.65 -7.17
N THR A 171 -12.34 7.29 -6.83
CA THR A 171 -13.20 6.91 -5.70
C THR A 171 -14.40 6.07 -6.15
N ASP A 172 -14.35 5.55 -7.37
CA ASP A 172 -15.41 4.78 -8.00
C ASP A 172 -15.51 3.37 -7.40
N TYR A 173 -16.66 3.05 -6.82
CA TYR A 173 -16.93 1.79 -6.16
C TYR A 173 -16.71 0.58 -7.09
N ASP A 174 -17.31 0.59 -8.28
CA ASP A 174 -17.26 -0.56 -9.19
C ASP A 174 -15.83 -0.78 -9.71
N LYS A 175 -15.14 0.30 -10.00
CA LYS A 175 -13.76 0.26 -10.50
C LYS A 175 -12.79 -0.24 -9.44
N ILE A 176 -12.94 0.19 -8.18
CA ILE A 176 -12.13 -0.31 -7.06
C ILE A 176 -12.37 -1.81 -6.86
N VAL A 177 -13.63 -2.24 -6.78
CA VAL A 177 -13.98 -3.66 -6.59
C VAL A 177 -13.46 -4.50 -7.75
N HIS A 178 -13.65 -4.03 -8.99
CA HIS A 178 -13.21 -4.74 -10.19
C HIS A 178 -11.68 -4.91 -10.24
N GLU A 179 -10.92 -3.82 -10.06
CA GLU A 179 -9.48 -3.85 -10.24
C GLU A 179 -8.76 -4.59 -9.10
N VAL A 180 -9.22 -4.44 -7.86
CA VAL A 180 -8.69 -5.24 -6.73
C VAL A 180 -8.98 -6.72 -6.97
N SER A 181 -10.22 -7.07 -7.35
CA SER A 181 -10.58 -8.46 -7.64
C SER A 181 -9.72 -9.03 -8.77
N LYS A 182 -9.52 -8.28 -9.83
CA LYS A 182 -8.71 -8.71 -10.97
C LYS A 182 -7.26 -9.01 -10.59
N LEU A 183 -6.66 -8.20 -9.70
CA LEU A 183 -5.31 -8.44 -9.19
C LEU A 183 -5.23 -9.66 -8.25
N LEU A 184 -6.28 -9.95 -7.51
CA LEU A 184 -6.33 -11.07 -6.58
C LEU A 184 -6.62 -12.40 -7.27
N ASP A 185 -7.46 -12.39 -8.33
CA ASP A 185 -8.00 -13.57 -8.99
C ASP A 185 -7.23 -13.96 -10.26
N ASN A 186 -6.47 -13.03 -10.88
CA ASN A 186 -5.77 -13.26 -12.15
C ASN A 186 -4.25 -13.05 -11.98
N GLN A 187 -3.51 -14.16 -11.94
CA GLN A 187 -2.05 -14.15 -11.76
C GLN A 187 -1.30 -13.47 -12.91
N GLU A 188 -1.76 -13.62 -14.16
CA GLU A 188 -1.12 -12.99 -15.32
C GLU A 188 -1.25 -11.46 -15.24
N TYR A 189 -2.42 -10.97 -14.85
CA TYR A 189 -2.66 -9.54 -14.66
C TYR A 189 -1.81 -8.99 -13.49
N TYR A 190 -1.77 -9.72 -12.38
CA TYR A 190 -0.90 -9.39 -11.25
C TYR A 190 0.57 -9.31 -11.67
N ASP A 191 1.07 -10.33 -12.36
CA ASP A 191 2.45 -10.41 -12.85
C ASP A 191 2.78 -9.27 -13.82
N GLY A 192 1.84 -8.90 -14.68
CA GLY A 192 1.98 -7.77 -15.60
C GLY A 192 2.28 -6.46 -14.88
N MET A 193 1.60 -6.19 -13.76
CA MET A 193 1.83 -4.98 -12.96
C MET A 193 3.05 -5.10 -12.04
N SER A 194 3.21 -6.24 -11.35
CA SER A 194 4.26 -6.44 -10.35
C SER A 194 5.67 -6.51 -10.95
N LYS A 195 5.77 -6.98 -12.19
CA LYS A 195 7.03 -7.11 -12.95
C LYS A 195 7.29 -5.96 -13.91
N ALA A 196 6.38 -4.98 -14.01
CA ALA A 196 6.55 -3.80 -14.83
C ALA A 196 7.77 -2.99 -14.39
N VAL A 197 8.47 -2.39 -15.35
CA VAL A 197 9.68 -1.62 -15.07
C VAL A 197 9.32 -0.34 -14.34
N ASN A 198 9.86 -0.16 -13.14
CA ASN A 198 9.61 1.03 -12.35
C ASN A 198 10.34 2.25 -12.97
N PRO A 199 9.62 3.31 -13.40
CA PRO A 199 10.21 4.44 -14.12
C PRO A 199 11.06 5.39 -13.24
N TYR A 200 11.00 5.24 -11.92
CA TYR A 200 11.67 6.15 -10.97
C TYR A 200 13.13 5.77 -10.64
N GLY A 201 13.78 5.00 -11.51
CA GLY A 201 15.18 4.63 -11.36
C GLY A 201 15.40 3.35 -10.56
N ASP A 202 16.66 3.07 -10.25
CA ASP A 202 17.14 1.85 -9.57
C ASP A 202 17.84 2.13 -8.22
N GLY A 203 17.80 3.39 -7.73
CA GLY A 203 18.45 3.80 -6.50
C GLY A 203 19.97 4.05 -6.64
N MET A 204 20.51 4.00 -7.86
CA MET A 204 21.97 4.10 -8.10
C MET A 204 22.42 5.49 -8.61
N ALA A 205 21.54 6.48 -8.70
CA ALA A 205 21.89 7.79 -9.25
C ALA A 205 23.03 8.46 -8.47
N CYS A 206 23.02 8.42 -7.14
CA CYS A 206 24.10 9.00 -6.33
C CYS A 206 25.46 8.37 -6.65
N SER A 207 25.53 7.07 -6.78
CA SER A 207 26.77 6.35 -7.11
C SER A 207 27.30 6.72 -8.51
N ARG A 208 26.39 6.86 -9.48
CA ARG A 208 26.74 7.28 -10.85
C ARG A 208 27.23 8.74 -10.88
N ILE A 209 26.59 9.64 -10.13
CA ILE A 209 27.03 11.03 -10.02
C ILE A 209 28.43 11.11 -9.42
N VAL A 210 28.70 10.44 -8.30
CA VAL A 210 30.02 10.42 -7.67
C VAL A 210 31.07 9.83 -8.62
N ALA A 211 30.78 8.74 -9.32
CA ALA A 211 31.68 8.15 -10.29
C ALA A 211 31.98 9.08 -11.47
N SER A 212 31.02 9.93 -11.88
CA SER A 212 31.25 10.92 -12.96
C SER A 212 32.06 12.13 -12.52
N MET A 213 32.03 12.48 -11.22
CA MET A 213 32.83 13.61 -10.65
C MET A 213 34.29 13.23 -10.43
N ASN A 214 34.62 11.94 -10.35
CA ASN A 214 35.97 11.43 -10.15
C ASN A 214 36.70 11.10 -11.47
N ARG A 215 36.16 11.52 -12.59
CA ARG A 215 36.78 11.45 -13.93
C ARG A 215 37.31 12.83 -14.35
#